data_b9b8acba5e9bfee478fbcd4be189a63b
#
_entry.id   b9b8acba5e9bfee478fbcd4be189a63b
#
_cell.length_a   1.000
_cell.length_b   1.000
_cell.length_c   1.000
_cell.angle_alpha   90.00
_cell.angle_beta   90.00
_cell.angle_gamma   90.00
#
_symmetry.space_group_name_H-M   'P 1'
#
loop_
_entity.id
_entity.type
_entity.pdbx_description
1 polymer ?
#
loop_
_entity_poly.entity_id
_entity_poly.type
_entity_poly.pdbx_seq_one_letter_code
_entity_poly.pdbx_strand_id
1 'polypeptide(L)'
;ISKTSIENLKNQIDIVDIVSSFIELKKSGANFKACCPFHGEDTPSFTVSPAKQIYHCFGCSNGGDAIKFVMEYEKVTYPEAIEKIAALTNFNLEYDNNDSQALNTSILDAVNNYYQNNLLSNQNALQYLNSRGITKESIDKFQIGYASSSNDTITYLKNNFFDLSMAIELGIIDSGSNGLYARFIERITFPIFLQSGKLVGFGGRTISGHNAKYVNSPATKLFNKSALLFGYNLARESIYQSKEIIITEGYLDVVMLHQAGFANSVATLGTALTSQHIPLLKKSDAKVILGYDGDKAGMEAAYKASILLAQNDFVGGVVIFQNGQDPADYVKEGRVDELK
;
A
#
# COMPACT_ATOMS: atom_id res chain seq x y z
N ILE A 1 11.09 14.00 9.90
CA ILE A 1 12.52 14.19 9.59
C ILE A 1 12.86 15.63 9.90
N SER A 2 13.94 15.87 10.64
CA SER A 2 14.36 17.22 10.97
C SER A 2 14.76 18.02 9.73
N LYS A 3 14.48 19.33 9.72
CA LYS A 3 14.87 20.20 8.61
C LYS A 3 16.37 20.16 8.37
N THR A 4 17.15 20.17 9.45
CA THR A 4 18.61 20.07 9.42
C THR A 4 19.08 18.76 8.79
N SER A 5 18.45 17.62 9.11
CA SER A 5 18.79 16.33 8.51
C SER A 5 18.49 16.28 7.01
N ILE A 6 17.38 16.91 6.58
CA ILE A 6 17.04 17.03 5.16
C ILE A 6 18.08 17.88 4.41
N GLU A 7 18.49 18.99 5.00
CA GLU A 7 19.53 19.86 4.42
C GLU A 7 20.88 19.14 4.35
N ASN A 8 21.26 18.41 5.39
CA ASN A 8 22.49 17.61 5.41
C ASN A 8 22.45 16.51 4.34
N LEU A 9 21.33 15.79 4.19
CA LEU A 9 21.15 14.82 3.13
C LEU A 9 21.31 15.47 1.75
N LYS A 10 20.64 16.59 1.49
CA LYS A 10 20.73 17.33 0.22
C LYS A 10 22.16 17.76 -0.12
N ASN A 11 22.92 18.14 0.89
CA ASN A 11 24.31 18.56 0.71
C ASN A 11 25.27 17.39 0.47
N GLN A 12 24.90 16.17 0.85
CA GLN A 12 25.75 14.98 0.74
C GLN A 12 25.49 14.18 -0.55
N ILE A 13 24.27 14.25 -1.10
CA ILE A 13 23.92 13.47 -2.30
C ILE A 13 24.34 14.18 -3.59
N ASP A 14 24.72 13.37 -4.59
CA ASP A 14 24.85 13.83 -5.98
C ASP A 14 23.65 13.33 -6.78
N ILE A 15 23.02 14.26 -7.52
CA ILE A 15 21.84 13.93 -8.34
C ILE A 15 22.15 12.88 -9.40
N VAL A 16 23.38 12.86 -9.92
CA VAL A 16 23.79 11.87 -10.94
C VAL A 16 23.77 10.47 -10.34
N ASP A 17 24.30 10.31 -9.12
CA ASP A 17 24.34 9.02 -8.43
C ASP A 17 22.92 8.53 -8.12
N ILE A 18 22.06 9.44 -7.62
CA ILE A 18 20.67 9.10 -7.32
C ILE A 18 19.92 8.70 -8.60
N VAL A 19 19.96 9.52 -9.64
CA VAL A 19 19.24 9.22 -10.89
C VAL A 19 19.78 7.96 -11.57
N SER A 20 21.11 7.74 -11.51
CA SER A 20 21.76 6.53 -12.08
C SER A 20 21.36 5.24 -11.38
N SER A 21 20.86 5.33 -10.13
CA SER A 21 20.31 4.15 -9.41
C SER A 21 18.96 3.68 -9.99
N PHE A 22 18.32 4.48 -10.84
CA PHE A 22 17.01 4.19 -11.42
C PHE A 22 17.01 4.07 -12.94
N ILE A 23 17.83 4.86 -13.63
CA ILE A 23 17.92 4.88 -15.10
C ILE A 23 19.38 4.97 -15.57
N GLU A 24 19.67 4.42 -16.75
CA GLU A 24 20.99 4.53 -17.34
C GLU A 24 21.26 5.95 -17.88
N LEU A 25 22.27 6.61 -17.34
CA LEU A 25 22.71 7.94 -17.77
C LEU A 25 23.96 7.85 -18.65
N LYS A 26 23.95 8.56 -19.80
CA LYS A 26 25.11 8.69 -20.70
C LYS A 26 25.70 10.08 -20.59
N LYS A 27 27.03 10.17 -20.42
CA LYS A 27 27.74 11.45 -20.32
C LYS A 27 27.62 12.23 -21.64
N SER A 28 27.28 13.51 -21.54
CA SER A 28 27.13 14.42 -22.69
C SER A 28 27.69 15.80 -22.32
N GLY A 29 28.99 15.99 -22.60
CA GLY A 29 29.73 17.18 -22.17
C GLY A 29 29.85 17.29 -20.66
N ALA A 30 29.41 18.41 -20.08
CA ALA A 30 29.38 18.66 -18.64
C ALA A 30 28.13 18.05 -17.94
N ASN A 31 27.18 17.53 -18.70
CA ASN A 31 25.92 16.97 -18.19
C ASN A 31 25.79 15.48 -18.53
N PHE A 32 24.72 14.88 -18.07
CA PHE A 32 24.32 13.51 -18.42
C PHE A 32 22.95 13.54 -19.11
N LYS A 33 22.71 12.57 -20.01
CA LYS A 33 21.48 12.45 -20.79
C LYS A 33 20.91 11.03 -20.73
N ALA A 34 19.58 10.94 -20.84
CA ALA A 34 18.83 9.70 -21.02
C ALA A 34 17.54 9.96 -21.79
N CYS A 35 16.87 8.90 -22.23
CA CYS A 35 15.43 8.99 -22.56
C CYS A 35 14.65 9.27 -21.29
N CYS A 36 13.62 10.11 -21.39
CA CYS A 36 12.86 10.56 -20.21
C CYS A 36 12.03 9.40 -19.63
N PRO A 37 12.12 9.13 -18.32
CA PRO A 37 11.31 8.10 -17.71
C PRO A 37 9.85 8.53 -17.44
N PHE A 38 9.52 9.80 -17.70
CA PHE A 38 8.21 10.38 -17.40
C PHE A 38 7.31 10.51 -18.63
N HIS A 39 7.84 10.32 -19.85
CA HIS A 39 7.08 10.27 -21.09
C HIS A 39 7.81 9.39 -22.12
N GLY A 40 7.06 8.85 -23.08
CA GLY A 40 7.64 8.01 -24.14
C GLY A 40 8.40 8.86 -25.17
N GLU A 41 9.69 8.53 -25.42
CA GLU A 41 10.51 9.14 -26.46
C GLU A 41 11.62 8.18 -26.92
N ASP A 42 12.04 8.35 -28.19
CA ASP A 42 13.13 7.56 -28.76
C ASP A 42 14.47 8.33 -28.78
N THR A 43 14.44 9.63 -28.55
CA THR A 43 15.62 10.49 -28.53
C THR A 43 15.85 11.12 -27.17
N PRO A 44 17.08 11.05 -26.60
CA PRO A 44 17.34 11.53 -25.25
C PRO A 44 17.10 13.01 -25.06
N SER A 45 16.04 13.40 -24.37
CA SER A 45 15.74 14.78 -24.00
C SER A 45 15.86 15.07 -22.50
N PHE A 46 16.00 14.04 -21.67
CA PHE A 46 16.21 14.15 -20.24
C PHE A 46 17.68 14.46 -19.94
N THR A 47 17.93 15.58 -19.28
CA THR A 47 19.28 16.06 -18.96
C THR A 47 19.45 16.23 -17.46
N VAL A 48 20.55 15.69 -16.90
CA VAL A 48 20.96 15.85 -15.51
C VAL A 48 22.22 16.71 -15.45
N SER A 49 22.17 17.78 -14.67
CA SER A 49 23.29 18.71 -14.46
C SER A 49 23.91 18.53 -13.09
N PRO A 50 25.10 17.91 -12.98
CA PRO A 50 25.79 17.77 -11.71
C PRO A 50 26.19 19.12 -11.09
N ALA A 51 26.55 20.11 -11.91
CA ALA A 51 26.92 21.44 -11.41
C ALA A 51 25.76 22.20 -10.78
N LYS A 52 24.52 21.98 -11.24
CA LYS A 52 23.32 22.63 -10.73
C LYS A 52 22.52 21.75 -9.78
N GLN A 53 22.86 20.47 -9.66
CA GLN A 53 22.13 19.47 -8.88
C GLN A 53 20.63 19.41 -9.25
N ILE A 54 20.31 19.48 -10.56
CA ILE A 54 18.94 19.40 -11.10
C ILE A 54 18.91 18.50 -12.34
N TYR A 55 17.72 17.96 -12.58
CA TYR A 55 17.38 17.39 -13.90
C TYR A 55 16.36 18.28 -14.62
N HIS A 56 16.31 18.18 -15.93
CA HIS A 56 15.29 18.80 -16.77
C HIS A 56 15.10 18.00 -18.06
N CYS A 57 13.86 17.73 -18.39
CA CYS A 57 13.48 17.12 -19.66
C CYS A 57 13.01 18.20 -20.63
N PHE A 58 13.67 18.30 -21.79
CA PHE A 58 13.31 19.26 -22.82
C PHE A 58 12.11 18.80 -23.68
N GLY A 59 11.66 17.53 -23.53
CA GLY A 59 10.47 17.01 -24.20
C GLY A 59 9.18 17.35 -23.45
N CYS A 60 9.10 17.00 -22.16
CA CYS A 60 7.89 17.22 -21.36
C CYS A 60 7.99 18.35 -20.32
N SER A 61 9.12 19.08 -20.29
CA SER A 61 9.38 20.17 -19.32
C SER A 61 9.41 19.75 -17.86
N ASN A 62 9.42 18.45 -17.56
CA ASN A 62 9.57 17.96 -16.20
C ASN A 62 11.00 18.25 -15.71
N GLY A 63 11.12 18.72 -14.46
CA GLY A 63 12.41 19.08 -13.89
C GLY A 63 12.36 19.30 -12.39
N GLY A 64 13.52 19.13 -11.73
CA GLY A 64 13.63 19.28 -10.29
C GLY A 64 14.96 18.81 -9.72
N ASP A 65 15.03 18.67 -8.39
CA ASP A 65 16.16 18.10 -7.67
C ASP A 65 16.08 16.56 -7.58
N ALA A 66 17.05 15.93 -6.94
CA ALA A 66 17.07 14.48 -6.72
C ALA A 66 15.84 13.95 -5.97
N ILE A 67 15.33 14.72 -4.99
CA ILE A 67 14.18 14.31 -4.21
C ILE A 67 12.93 14.31 -5.09
N LYS A 68 12.73 15.37 -5.87
CA LYS A 68 11.60 15.46 -6.82
C LYS A 68 11.67 14.35 -7.87
N PHE A 69 12.84 14.01 -8.35
CA PHE A 69 13.02 12.88 -9.28
C PHE A 69 12.51 11.58 -8.66
N VAL A 70 12.95 11.24 -7.44
CA VAL A 70 12.53 10.01 -6.75
C VAL A 70 11.03 10.04 -6.45
N MET A 71 10.48 11.18 -6.03
CA MET A 71 9.03 11.33 -5.82
C MET A 71 8.23 10.99 -7.08
N GLU A 72 8.65 11.50 -8.22
CA GLU A 72 7.92 11.33 -9.48
C GLU A 72 8.17 9.97 -10.14
N TYR A 73 9.39 9.45 -10.03
CA TYR A 73 9.75 8.16 -10.58
C TYR A 73 9.08 7.01 -9.81
N GLU A 74 9.18 7.04 -8.49
CA GLU A 74 8.65 6.02 -7.60
C GLU A 74 7.20 6.26 -7.17
N LYS A 75 6.63 7.44 -7.53
CA LYS A 75 5.28 7.85 -7.14
C LYS A 75 5.07 7.84 -5.63
N VAL A 76 6.07 8.35 -4.90
CA VAL A 76 6.08 8.42 -3.43
C VAL A 76 5.96 9.86 -2.93
N THR A 77 5.64 10.03 -1.64
CA THR A 77 5.59 11.34 -0.99
C THR A 77 6.98 11.90 -0.74
N TYR A 78 7.06 13.21 -0.43
CA TYR A 78 8.33 13.88 -0.12
C TYR A 78 9.11 13.22 1.04
N PRO A 79 8.49 12.89 2.20
CA PRO A 79 9.18 12.15 3.26
C PRO A 79 9.67 10.77 2.84
N GLU A 80 8.85 10.03 2.09
CA GLU A 80 9.21 8.69 1.61
C GLU A 80 10.36 8.73 0.60
N ALA A 81 10.41 9.75 -0.27
CA ALA A 81 11.54 9.95 -1.18
C ALA A 81 12.84 10.23 -0.42
N ILE A 82 12.77 11.03 0.65
CA ILE A 82 13.92 11.31 1.53
C ILE A 82 14.41 10.03 2.20
N GLU A 83 13.50 9.21 2.77
CA GLU A 83 13.84 7.93 3.39
C GLU A 83 14.50 6.97 2.40
N LYS A 84 13.99 6.89 1.15
CA LYS A 84 14.59 6.09 0.10
C LYS A 84 15.99 6.55 -0.29
N ILE A 85 16.17 7.85 -0.50
CA ILE A 85 17.49 8.41 -0.82
C ILE A 85 18.46 8.17 0.32
N ALA A 86 18.04 8.35 1.56
CA ALA A 86 18.86 8.08 2.74
C ALA A 86 19.29 6.61 2.81
N ALA A 87 18.38 5.68 2.51
CA ALA A 87 18.70 4.25 2.43
C ALA A 87 19.69 3.93 1.30
N LEU A 88 19.52 4.52 0.11
CA LEU A 88 20.44 4.34 -1.03
C LEU A 88 21.85 4.87 -0.74
N THR A 89 21.96 5.93 0.08
CA THR A 89 23.24 6.60 0.38
C THR A 89 23.82 6.24 1.75
N ASN A 90 23.19 5.28 2.47
CA ASN A 90 23.52 4.94 3.86
C ASN A 90 23.57 6.17 4.80
N PHE A 91 22.71 7.15 4.56
CA PHE A 91 22.59 8.35 5.37
C PHE A 91 21.65 8.11 6.56
N ASN A 92 22.10 8.44 7.77
CA ASN A 92 21.26 8.35 8.96
C ASN A 92 20.39 9.61 9.09
N LEU A 93 19.09 9.45 8.92
CA LEU A 93 18.12 10.54 9.12
C LEU A 93 17.92 10.83 10.60
N GLU A 94 17.96 12.11 10.93
CA GLU A 94 17.57 12.61 12.25
C GLU A 94 16.15 13.16 12.21
N TYR A 95 15.40 12.93 13.30
CA TYR A 95 14.01 13.38 13.43
C TYR A 95 13.92 14.40 14.57
N ASP A 96 13.10 15.44 14.39
CA ASP A 96 12.90 16.45 15.43
C ASP A 96 12.25 15.80 16.66
N ASN A 97 12.84 16.01 17.82
CA ASN A 97 12.38 15.45 19.12
C ASN A 97 11.02 15.99 19.60
N ASN A 98 10.37 16.86 18.83
CA ASN A 98 9.10 17.48 19.20
C ASN A 98 7.85 16.76 18.65
N ASP A 99 8.01 15.72 17.80
CA ASP A 99 6.92 14.85 17.40
C ASP A 99 7.41 13.42 17.28
N SER A 100 7.11 12.66 18.32
CA SER A 100 7.17 11.21 18.36
C SER A 100 8.54 10.57 18.09
N GLN A 101 9.00 9.78 19.04
CA GLN A 101 9.77 8.58 18.78
C GLN A 101 9.36 8.04 17.42
N ALA A 102 10.28 7.97 16.46
CA ALA A 102 10.04 7.28 15.19
C ALA A 102 9.48 5.91 15.56
N LEU A 103 8.20 5.69 15.26
CA LEU A 103 7.51 4.47 15.66
C LEU A 103 8.29 3.31 15.08
N ASN A 104 8.89 2.50 15.93
CA ASN A 104 9.65 1.34 15.48
C ASN A 104 8.69 0.31 14.86
N THR A 105 8.52 0.37 13.54
CA THR A 105 7.60 -0.51 12.81
C THR A 105 8.13 -1.94 12.67
N SER A 106 9.36 -2.21 13.13
CA SER A 106 9.91 -3.58 13.13
C SER A 106 9.02 -4.58 13.89
N ILE A 107 8.25 -4.10 14.88
CA ILE A 107 7.25 -4.92 15.59
C ILE A 107 6.14 -5.37 14.64
N LEU A 108 5.64 -4.49 13.74
CA LEU A 108 4.62 -4.87 12.76
C LEU A 108 5.13 -5.95 11.81
N ASP A 109 6.35 -5.81 11.30
CA ASP A 109 6.98 -6.78 10.40
C ASP A 109 7.20 -8.12 11.11
N ALA A 110 7.67 -8.09 12.37
CA ALA A 110 7.86 -9.30 13.17
C ALA A 110 6.53 -10.02 13.44
N VAL A 111 5.47 -9.28 13.78
CA VAL A 111 4.12 -9.82 14.00
C VAL A 111 3.53 -10.35 12.69
N ASN A 112 3.76 -9.68 11.57
CA ASN A 112 3.33 -10.17 10.25
C ASN A 112 3.98 -11.52 9.92
N ASN A 113 5.28 -11.65 10.10
CA ASN A 113 6.00 -12.91 9.92
C ASN A 113 5.48 -14.01 10.87
N TYR A 114 5.22 -13.65 12.12
CA TYR A 114 4.62 -14.57 13.09
C TYR A 114 3.24 -15.07 12.65
N TYR A 115 2.37 -14.16 12.15
CA TYR A 115 1.04 -14.55 11.66
C TYR A 115 1.11 -15.39 10.38
N GLN A 116 2.06 -15.13 9.47
CA GLN A 116 2.30 -15.99 8.30
C GLN A 116 2.71 -17.40 8.72
N ASN A 117 3.64 -17.54 9.68
CA ASN A 117 4.05 -18.85 10.20
C ASN A 117 2.89 -19.58 10.88
N ASN A 118 2.04 -18.89 11.64
CA ASN A 118 0.85 -19.45 12.25
C ASN A 118 -0.13 -19.98 11.20
N LEU A 119 -0.30 -19.28 10.07
CA LEU A 119 -1.15 -19.74 8.98
C LEU A 119 -0.68 -21.07 8.43
N LEU A 120 0.64 -21.24 8.18
CA LEU A 120 1.21 -22.48 7.66
C LEU A 120 0.94 -23.69 8.57
N SER A 121 0.79 -23.46 9.86
CA SER A 121 0.54 -24.49 10.88
C SER A 121 -0.93 -24.73 11.17
N ASN A 122 -1.85 -23.88 10.65
CA ASN A 122 -3.28 -23.94 10.95
C ASN A 122 -4.11 -24.46 9.77
N GLN A 123 -4.46 -25.75 9.82
CA GLN A 123 -5.21 -26.40 8.74
C GLN A 123 -6.58 -25.78 8.50
N ASN A 124 -7.30 -25.34 9.54
CA ASN A 124 -8.63 -24.73 9.41
C ASN A 124 -8.53 -23.40 8.65
N ALA A 125 -7.51 -22.60 8.95
CA ALA A 125 -7.27 -21.33 8.27
C ALA A 125 -6.90 -21.55 6.79
N LEU A 126 -6.04 -22.53 6.51
CA LEU A 126 -5.70 -22.90 5.13
C LEU A 126 -6.89 -23.47 4.35
N GLN A 127 -7.69 -24.33 4.97
CA GLN A 127 -8.92 -24.86 4.36
C GLN A 127 -9.93 -23.73 4.05
N TYR A 128 -10.06 -22.77 4.97
CA TYR A 128 -10.89 -21.60 4.72
C TYR A 128 -10.43 -20.83 3.48
N LEU A 129 -9.14 -20.49 3.38
CA LEU A 129 -8.60 -19.76 2.21
C LEU A 129 -8.78 -20.58 0.91
N ASN A 130 -8.49 -21.89 0.94
CA ASN A 130 -8.73 -22.78 -0.19
C ASN A 130 -10.21 -22.83 -0.61
N SER A 131 -11.12 -22.89 0.36
CA SER A 131 -12.57 -22.89 0.08
C SER A 131 -13.05 -21.58 -0.59
N ARG A 132 -12.31 -20.50 -0.36
CA ARG A 132 -12.52 -19.19 -1.01
C ARG A 132 -11.81 -19.07 -2.38
N GLY A 133 -11.07 -20.09 -2.80
CA GLY A 133 -10.35 -20.10 -4.07
C GLY A 133 -8.99 -19.39 -4.04
N ILE A 134 -8.47 -19.06 -2.86
CA ILE A 134 -7.17 -18.36 -2.71
C ILE A 134 -6.04 -19.37 -2.89
N THR A 135 -5.12 -19.10 -3.83
CA THR A 135 -3.95 -19.94 -4.10
C THR A 135 -2.80 -19.65 -3.13
N LYS A 136 -1.84 -20.57 -3.05
CA LYS A 136 -0.64 -20.39 -2.24
C LYS A 136 0.17 -19.16 -2.70
N GLU A 137 0.31 -18.98 -4.01
CA GLU A 137 1.02 -17.85 -4.60
C GLU A 137 0.39 -16.52 -4.18
N SER A 138 -0.94 -16.46 -4.09
CA SER A 138 -1.66 -15.29 -3.59
C SER A 138 -1.47 -15.08 -2.10
N ILE A 139 -1.45 -16.16 -1.29
CA ILE A 139 -1.14 -16.09 0.14
C ILE A 139 0.24 -15.49 0.35
N ASP A 140 1.24 -15.97 -0.38
CA ASP A 140 2.62 -15.51 -0.29
C ASP A 140 2.77 -14.06 -0.79
N LYS A 141 2.17 -13.73 -1.95
CA LYS A 141 2.20 -12.38 -2.55
C LYS A 141 1.60 -11.32 -1.64
N PHE A 142 0.46 -11.60 -1.02
CA PHE A 142 -0.23 -10.68 -0.13
C PHE A 142 0.20 -10.82 1.33
N GLN A 143 1.14 -11.72 1.63
CA GLN A 143 1.65 -12.00 2.97
C GLN A 143 0.52 -12.28 3.97
N ILE A 144 -0.49 -13.06 3.52
CA ILE A 144 -1.65 -13.41 4.33
C ILE A 144 -1.20 -14.27 5.51
N GLY A 145 -1.70 -13.97 6.71
CA GLY A 145 -1.36 -14.68 7.93
C GLY A 145 -2.60 -15.13 8.71
N TYR A 146 -2.34 -15.68 9.89
CA TYR A 146 -3.38 -16.08 10.84
C TYR A 146 -3.00 -15.68 12.26
N ALA A 147 -3.81 -14.85 12.87
CA ALA A 147 -3.71 -14.52 14.29
C ALA A 147 -4.50 -15.57 15.09
N SER A 148 -3.81 -16.33 15.93
CA SER A 148 -4.37 -17.38 16.77
C SER A 148 -5.08 -16.78 18.01
N SER A 149 -4.73 -17.20 19.21
CA SER A 149 -5.30 -16.64 20.43
C SER A 149 -4.66 -15.29 20.80
N SER A 150 -5.37 -14.53 21.64
CA SER A 150 -4.82 -13.30 22.24
C SER A 150 -3.55 -13.59 23.05
N ASN A 151 -3.57 -14.68 23.83
CA ASN A 151 -2.44 -15.06 24.67
C ASN A 151 -1.18 -15.39 23.86
N ASP A 152 -1.34 -16.06 22.71
CA ASP A 152 -0.21 -16.43 21.84
C ASP A 152 0.48 -15.20 21.28
N THR A 153 -0.29 -14.19 20.80
CA THR A 153 0.28 -12.93 20.30
C THR A 153 1.01 -12.17 21.41
N ILE A 154 0.43 -12.06 22.61
CA ILE A 154 1.07 -11.38 23.74
C ILE A 154 2.32 -12.12 24.20
N THR A 155 2.28 -13.46 24.25
CA THR A 155 3.42 -14.30 24.60
C THR A 155 4.56 -14.14 23.58
N TYR A 156 4.21 -14.12 22.28
CA TYR A 156 5.19 -13.86 21.22
C TYR A 156 5.89 -12.51 21.41
N LEU A 157 5.15 -11.44 21.67
CA LEU A 157 5.71 -10.11 21.90
C LEU A 157 6.66 -10.10 23.11
N LYS A 158 6.26 -10.71 24.24
CA LYS A 158 7.06 -10.80 25.46
C LYS A 158 8.33 -11.62 25.26
N ASN A 159 8.23 -12.78 24.64
CA ASN A 159 9.37 -13.68 24.43
C ASN A 159 10.42 -13.11 23.48
N ASN A 160 10.01 -12.20 22.58
CA ASN A 160 10.92 -11.48 21.68
C ASN A 160 11.30 -10.08 22.21
N PHE A 161 11.02 -9.79 23.48
CA PHE A 161 11.38 -8.55 24.15
C PHE A 161 10.89 -7.26 23.47
N PHE A 162 9.75 -7.33 22.77
CA PHE A 162 9.15 -6.16 22.18
C PHE A 162 8.50 -5.26 23.23
N ASP A 163 8.61 -3.93 23.02
CA ASP A 163 7.94 -2.95 23.85
C ASP A 163 6.42 -3.05 23.68
N LEU A 164 5.72 -3.44 24.75
CA LEU A 164 4.27 -3.60 24.75
C LEU A 164 3.54 -2.27 24.61
N SER A 165 4.12 -1.16 25.08
CA SER A 165 3.56 0.19 24.91
C SER A 165 3.56 0.56 23.43
N MET A 166 4.64 0.26 22.71
CA MET A 166 4.73 0.45 21.28
C MET A 166 3.75 -0.48 20.52
N ALA A 167 3.59 -1.73 20.97
CA ALA A 167 2.62 -2.65 20.37
C ALA A 167 1.16 -2.16 20.54
N ILE A 168 0.85 -1.44 21.63
CA ILE A 168 -0.44 -0.75 21.82
C ILE A 168 -0.55 0.44 20.85
N GLU A 169 0.45 1.30 20.75
CA GLU A 169 0.45 2.45 19.84
C GLU A 169 0.28 2.02 18.38
N LEU A 170 0.83 0.86 17.99
CA LEU A 170 0.70 0.28 16.66
C LEU A 170 -0.61 -0.51 16.45
N GLY A 171 -1.44 -0.65 17.50
CA GLY A 171 -2.73 -1.32 17.42
C GLY A 171 -2.65 -2.84 17.21
N ILE A 172 -1.57 -3.47 17.65
CA ILE A 172 -1.39 -4.94 17.67
C ILE A 172 -2.12 -5.54 18.86
N ILE A 173 -1.94 -4.93 20.02
CA ILE A 173 -2.61 -5.26 21.28
C ILE A 173 -3.31 -4.01 21.84
N ASP A 174 -4.16 -4.21 22.83
CA ASP A 174 -4.85 -3.14 23.54
C ASP A 174 -4.95 -3.49 25.02
N SER A 175 -5.35 -2.54 25.86
CA SER A 175 -5.55 -2.73 27.30
C SER A 175 -7.03 -2.62 27.65
N GLY A 176 -7.55 -3.60 28.37
CA GLY A 176 -8.92 -3.61 28.89
C GLY A 176 -8.96 -3.82 30.39
N SER A 177 -10.16 -3.91 30.95
CA SER A 177 -10.39 -4.17 32.37
C SER A 177 -9.72 -5.44 32.90
N ASN A 178 -9.54 -6.45 32.03
CA ASN A 178 -8.95 -7.75 32.37
C ASN A 178 -7.46 -7.85 31.96
N GLY A 179 -6.81 -6.76 31.62
CA GLY A 179 -5.42 -6.71 31.18
C GLY A 179 -5.25 -6.55 29.67
N LEU A 180 -4.06 -6.91 29.17
CA LEU A 180 -3.73 -6.80 27.74
C LEU A 180 -4.45 -7.88 26.93
N TYR A 181 -4.90 -7.49 25.72
CA TYR A 181 -5.48 -8.43 24.76
C TYR A 181 -5.02 -8.11 23.34
N ALA A 182 -4.92 -9.12 22.47
CA ALA A 182 -4.59 -8.92 21.07
C ALA A 182 -5.80 -8.40 20.29
N ARG A 183 -5.55 -7.51 19.34
CA ARG A 183 -6.58 -6.94 18.47
C ARG A 183 -7.20 -7.99 17.53
N PHE A 184 -6.36 -8.89 17.05
CA PHE A 184 -6.77 -9.95 16.14
C PHE A 184 -6.74 -11.29 16.87
N ILE A 185 -7.89 -11.98 16.89
CA ILE A 185 -8.07 -13.27 17.55
C ILE A 185 -8.83 -14.18 16.59
N GLU A 186 -8.29 -15.35 16.30
CA GLU A 186 -8.85 -16.36 15.39
C GLU A 186 -9.25 -15.75 14.03
N ARG A 187 -8.32 -14.97 13.45
CA ARG A 187 -8.56 -14.25 12.21
C ARG A 187 -7.48 -14.50 11.16
N ILE A 188 -7.93 -14.66 9.92
CA ILE A 188 -7.03 -14.45 8.77
C ILE A 188 -6.63 -12.98 8.78
N THR A 189 -5.33 -12.71 8.68
CA THR A 189 -4.78 -11.34 8.69
C THR A 189 -4.32 -10.93 7.30
N PHE A 190 -4.61 -9.72 6.93
CA PHE A 190 -4.24 -9.06 5.69
C PHE A 190 -3.38 -7.85 6.06
N PRO A 191 -2.06 -7.89 5.82
CA PRO A 191 -1.19 -6.75 6.13
C PRO A 191 -1.49 -5.59 5.18
N ILE A 192 -1.52 -4.38 5.74
CA ILE A 192 -1.86 -3.15 5.02
C ILE A 192 -0.61 -2.29 4.95
N PHE A 193 -0.20 -1.98 3.72
CA PHE A 193 1.03 -1.27 3.41
C PHE A 193 0.75 0.13 2.88
N LEU A 194 1.65 1.07 3.17
CA LEU A 194 1.77 2.30 2.41
C LEU A 194 2.18 1.99 0.97
N GLN A 195 2.05 2.98 0.08
CA GLN A 195 2.54 2.87 -1.30
C GLN A 195 4.06 2.61 -1.38
N SER A 196 4.83 2.97 -0.36
CA SER A 196 6.27 2.71 -0.23
C SER A 196 6.61 1.25 0.08
N GLY A 197 5.61 0.43 0.43
CA GLY A 197 5.81 -0.94 0.91
C GLY A 197 6.03 -1.04 2.42
N LYS A 198 5.93 0.06 3.18
CA LYS A 198 6.01 0.02 4.65
C LYS A 198 4.72 -0.50 5.25
N LEU A 199 4.79 -1.53 6.09
CA LEU A 199 3.66 -2.09 6.82
C LEU A 199 3.17 -1.10 7.89
N VAL A 200 1.86 -0.84 7.94
CA VAL A 200 1.26 0.14 8.86
C VAL A 200 0.11 -0.41 9.70
N GLY A 201 -0.38 -1.59 9.41
CA GLY A 201 -1.47 -2.23 10.16
C GLY A 201 -1.99 -3.47 9.47
N PHE A 202 -3.09 -3.98 9.97
CA PHE A 202 -3.72 -5.20 9.48
C PHE A 202 -5.24 -5.04 9.34
N GLY A 203 -5.81 -5.77 8.38
CA GLY A 203 -7.19 -6.19 8.39
C GLY A 203 -7.28 -7.63 8.91
N GLY A 204 -8.40 -7.99 9.54
CA GLY A 204 -8.57 -9.35 10.04
C GLY A 204 -9.98 -9.89 9.80
N ARG A 205 -10.10 -11.04 9.12
CA ARG A 205 -11.36 -11.75 8.89
C ARG A 205 -11.51 -12.92 9.85
N THR A 206 -12.59 -12.97 10.62
CA THR A 206 -12.87 -14.13 11.48
C THR A 206 -13.19 -15.39 10.68
N ILE A 207 -12.74 -16.53 11.21
CA ILE A 207 -13.10 -17.87 10.73
C ILE A 207 -13.84 -18.69 11.80
N SER A 208 -13.99 -18.14 13.02
CA SER A 208 -14.60 -18.80 14.18
C SER A 208 -15.99 -18.26 14.57
N GLY A 209 -16.58 -17.38 13.71
CA GLY A 209 -17.95 -16.89 13.94
C GLY A 209 -18.09 -15.73 14.93
N HIS A 210 -17.01 -15.01 15.23
CA HIS A 210 -17.10 -13.75 15.99
C HIS A 210 -18.05 -12.76 15.32
N ASN A 211 -18.81 -11.98 16.12
CA ASN A 211 -19.83 -11.04 15.65
C ASN A 211 -19.33 -10.07 14.57
N ALA A 212 -18.12 -9.55 14.69
CA ALA A 212 -17.51 -8.70 13.66
C ALA A 212 -16.81 -9.56 12.62
N LYS A 213 -17.41 -9.68 11.42
CA LYS A 213 -16.85 -10.43 10.27
C LYS A 213 -15.43 -9.93 9.92
N TYR A 214 -15.26 -8.63 9.87
CA TYR A 214 -13.96 -7.96 9.64
C TYR A 214 -13.65 -6.97 10.76
N VAL A 215 -12.39 -6.87 11.13
CA VAL A 215 -11.84 -5.80 11.98
C VAL A 215 -10.56 -5.29 11.35
N ASN A 216 -10.25 -4.01 11.56
CA ASN A 216 -9.01 -3.38 11.14
C ASN A 216 -8.22 -2.90 12.34
N SER A 217 -6.92 -2.64 12.13
CA SER A 217 -6.13 -1.86 13.08
C SER A 217 -6.88 -0.57 13.46
N PRO A 218 -6.78 -0.10 14.69
CA PRO A 218 -7.35 1.18 15.09
C PRO A 218 -6.62 2.32 14.37
N ALA A 219 -7.21 3.51 14.35
CA ALA A 219 -6.51 4.69 13.88
C ALA A 219 -5.26 4.93 14.75
N THR A 220 -4.11 5.02 14.10
CA THR A 220 -2.81 5.29 14.73
C THR A 220 -2.11 6.42 13.99
N LYS A 221 -0.95 6.84 14.46
CA LYS A 221 -0.12 7.82 13.73
C LYS A 221 0.27 7.32 12.31
N LEU A 222 0.32 6.01 12.10
CA LEU A 222 0.70 5.38 10.83
C LEU A 222 -0.51 4.89 10.03
N PHE A 223 -1.60 4.50 10.70
CA PHE A 223 -2.75 3.85 10.09
C PHE A 223 -3.97 4.77 10.08
N ASN A 224 -4.34 5.24 8.90
CA ASN A 224 -5.58 5.96 8.64
C ASN A 224 -6.36 5.26 7.53
N LYS A 225 -7.37 4.46 7.90
CA LYS A 225 -8.20 3.68 6.96
C LYS A 225 -8.92 4.53 5.90
N SER A 226 -9.12 5.82 6.16
CA SER A 226 -9.79 6.73 5.21
C SER A 226 -8.86 7.29 4.14
N ALA A 227 -7.55 7.05 4.24
CA ALA A 227 -6.53 7.52 3.30
C ALA A 227 -5.70 6.38 2.68
N LEU A 228 -5.99 5.13 3.05
CA LEU A 228 -5.26 3.94 2.63
C LEU A 228 -6.16 3.04 1.77
N LEU A 229 -5.56 2.41 0.77
CA LEU A 229 -6.18 1.37 -0.04
C LEU A 229 -5.38 0.07 0.09
N PHE A 230 -6.06 -1.03 0.41
CA PHE A 230 -5.44 -2.35 0.48
C PHE A 230 -4.94 -2.78 -0.91
N GLY A 231 -3.76 -3.35 -0.96
CA GLY A 231 -3.15 -3.85 -2.19
C GLY A 231 -2.54 -2.76 -3.08
N TYR A 232 -2.64 -1.47 -2.72
CA TYR A 232 -2.14 -0.38 -3.56
C TYR A 232 -0.63 -0.46 -3.82
N ASN A 233 0.16 -0.89 -2.85
CA ASN A 233 1.61 -1.12 -3.01
C ASN A 233 1.92 -2.16 -4.09
N LEU A 234 1.10 -3.19 -4.23
CA LEU A 234 1.22 -4.25 -5.25
C LEU A 234 0.62 -3.84 -6.59
N ALA A 235 -0.46 -3.03 -6.57
CA ALA A 235 -1.19 -2.62 -7.75
C ALA A 235 -0.56 -1.44 -8.48
N ARG A 236 0.29 -0.65 -7.81
CA ARG A 236 0.80 0.64 -8.27
C ARG A 236 1.39 0.59 -9.68
N GLU A 237 2.25 -0.37 -9.97
CA GLU A 237 2.88 -0.51 -11.27
C GLU A 237 1.85 -0.79 -12.37
N SER A 238 0.95 -1.74 -12.13
CA SER A 238 -0.12 -2.10 -13.07
C SER A 238 -1.08 -0.93 -13.31
N ILE A 239 -1.44 -0.18 -12.27
CA ILE A 239 -2.27 1.04 -12.38
C ILE A 239 -1.57 2.06 -13.28
N TYR A 240 -0.28 2.26 -13.09
CA TYR A 240 0.48 3.23 -13.88
C TYR A 240 0.58 2.82 -15.35
N GLN A 241 0.77 1.53 -15.64
CA GLN A 241 0.87 0.98 -16.98
C GLN A 241 -0.47 0.96 -17.71
N SER A 242 -1.54 0.48 -17.04
CA SER A 242 -2.87 0.37 -17.65
C SER A 242 -3.63 1.68 -17.71
N LYS A 243 -3.24 2.67 -16.89
CA LYS A 243 -4.00 3.90 -16.65
C LYS A 243 -5.43 3.64 -16.15
N GLU A 244 -5.60 2.54 -15.43
CA GLU A 244 -6.88 2.15 -14.84
C GLU A 244 -6.65 1.62 -13.43
N ILE A 245 -7.56 1.93 -12.51
CA ILE A 245 -7.60 1.40 -11.14
C ILE A 245 -8.99 0.82 -10.86
N ILE A 246 -9.03 -0.41 -10.37
CA ILE A 246 -10.26 -1.06 -9.94
C ILE A 246 -10.34 -0.95 -8.42
N ILE A 247 -11.42 -0.35 -7.90
CA ILE A 247 -11.64 -0.22 -6.46
C ILE A 247 -12.78 -1.13 -6.05
N THR A 248 -12.51 -2.04 -5.10
CA THR A 248 -13.47 -2.98 -4.49
C THR A 248 -13.70 -2.65 -3.02
N GLU A 249 -14.58 -3.42 -2.34
CA GLU A 249 -14.88 -3.23 -0.92
C GLU A 249 -14.00 -4.10 -0.02
N GLY A 250 -13.63 -5.32 -0.46
CA GLY A 250 -13.06 -6.34 0.38
C GLY A 250 -11.64 -6.77 0.04
N TYR A 251 -10.94 -7.29 1.05
CA TYR A 251 -9.59 -7.83 0.90
C TYR A 251 -9.54 -9.01 -0.06
N LEU A 252 -10.54 -9.92 0.04
CA LEU A 252 -10.58 -11.13 -0.78
C LEU A 252 -10.85 -10.81 -2.24
N ASP A 253 -11.65 -9.78 -2.53
CA ASP A 253 -11.90 -9.34 -3.91
C ASP A 253 -10.61 -8.93 -4.61
N VAL A 254 -9.79 -8.13 -3.92
CA VAL A 254 -8.47 -7.72 -4.44
C VAL A 254 -7.58 -8.93 -4.67
N VAL A 255 -7.50 -9.84 -3.69
CA VAL A 255 -6.65 -11.04 -3.82
C VAL A 255 -7.09 -11.90 -5.01
N MET A 256 -8.40 -12.13 -5.16
CA MET A 256 -8.97 -12.90 -6.26
C MET A 256 -8.82 -12.20 -7.62
N LEU A 257 -9.03 -10.90 -7.69
CA LEU A 257 -8.82 -10.12 -8.91
C LEU A 257 -7.34 -10.14 -9.34
N HIS A 258 -6.40 -9.96 -8.42
CA HIS A 258 -4.97 -10.11 -8.73
C HIS A 258 -4.63 -11.50 -9.24
N GLN A 259 -5.24 -12.54 -8.66
CA GLN A 259 -5.07 -13.94 -9.08
C GLN A 259 -5.61 -14.17 -10.50
N ALA A 260 -6.66 -13.46 -10.89
CA ALA A 260 -7.26 -13.49 -12.22
C ALA A 260 -6.57 -12.57 -13.25
N GLY A 261 -5.50 -11.86 -12.86
CA GLY A 261 -4.72 -10.98 -13.74
C GLY A 261 -5.07 -9.49 -13.68
N PHE A 262 -6.08 -9.09 -12.89
CA PHE A 262 -6.42 -7.67 -12.65
C PHE A 262 -5.53 -7.08 -11.54
N ALA A 263 -4.23 -7.01 -11.83
CA ALA A 263 -3.23 -6.57 -10.86
C ALA A 263 -3.31 -5.07 -10.50
N ASN A 264 -4.19 -4.30 -11.15
CA ASN A 264 -4.51 -2.91 -10.89
C ASN A 264 -5.68 -2.72 -9.89
N SER A 265 -6.12 -3.80 -9.21
CA SER A 265 -7.21 -3.75 -8.24
C SER A 265 -6.73 -3.44 -6.82
N VAL A 266 -7.55 -2.69 -6.08
CA VAL A 266 -7.34 -2.27 -4.69
C VAL A 266 -8.66 -2.28 -3.94
N ALA A 267 -8.64 -2.25 -2.60
CA ALA A 267 -9.88 -2.14 -1.82
C ALA A 267 -9.84 -1.01 -0.81
N THR A 268 -11.01 -0.49 -0.49
CA THR A 268 -11.21 0.33 0.71
C THR A 268 -11.14 -0.55 1.98
N LEU A 269 -10.89 0.08 3.13
CA LEU A 269 -10.63 -0.64 4.38
C LEU A 269 -11.88 -0.74 5.28
N GLY A 270 -12.98 -1.29 4.72
CA GLY A 270 -14.26 -1.36 5.43
C GLY A 270 -14.87 0.01 5.71
N THR A 271 -14.61 0.97 4.84
CA THR A 271 -15.21 2.31 4.82
C THR A 271 -15.57 2.66 3.40
N ALA A 272 -16.54 3.56 3.20
CA ALA A 272 -16.77 4.14 1.89
C ALA A 272 -15.51 4.87 1.38
N LEU A 273 -15.41 5.07 0.07
CA LEU A 273 -14.40 5.95 -0.52
C LEU A 273 -14.60 7.38 0.04
N THR A 274 -13.52 8.00 0.47
CA THR A 274 -13.56 9.34 1.12
C THR A 274 -12.72 10.35 0.35
N SER A 275 -12.89 11.64 0.67
CA SER A 275 -12.06 12.72 0.13
C SER A 275 -10.57 12.56 0.45
N GLN A 276 -10.22 11.83 1.51
CA GLN A 276 -8.81 11.56 1.86
C GLN A 276 -8.13 10.55 0.92
N HIS A 277 -8.90 9.73 0.18
CA HIS A 277 -8.34 8.85 -0.86
C HIS A 277 -8.03 9.62 -2.17
N ILE A 278 -8.69 10.76 -2.41
CA ILE A 278 -8.54 11.54 -3.65
C ILE A 278 -7.08 11.89 -3.99
N PRO A 279 -6.25 12.38 -3.04
CA PRO A 279 -4.83 12.67 -3.34
C PRO A 279 -4.05 11.43 -3.81
N LEU A 280 -4.37 10.23 -3.29
CA LEU A 280 -3.74 8.98 -3.69
C LEU A 280 -4.15 8.59 -5.12
N LEU A 281 -5.44 8.70 -5.44
CA LEU A 281 -5.98 8.38 -6.76
C LEU A 281 -5.47 9.36 -7.84
N LYS A 282 -5.40 10.65 -7.55
CA LYS A 282 -4.90 11.68 -8.49
C LYS A 282 -3.44 11.46 -8.91
N LYS A 283 -2.62 10.82 -8.08
CA LYS A 283 -1.21 10.54 -8.42
C LYS A 283 -1.05 9.62 -9.63
N SER A 284 -2.00 8.72 -9.86
CA SER A 284 -1.91 7.74 -10.94
C SER A 284 -2.39 8.26 -12.29
N ASP A 285 -3.18 9.35 -12.29
CA ASP A 285 -3.87 9.87 -13.50
C ASP A 285 -4.61 8.74 -14.25
N ALA A 286 -5.27 7.87 -13.48
CA ALA A 286 -5.92 6.67 -13.96
C ALA A 286 -7.43 6.83 -13.96
N LYS A 287 -8.10 6.15 -14.90
CA LYS A 287 -9.54 5.94 -14.84
C LYS A 287 -9.87 5.08 -13.62
N VAL A 288 -10.96 5.43 -12.93
CA VAL A 288 -11.41 4.71 -11.75
C VAL A 288 -12.60 3.83 -12.07
N ILE A 289 -12.47 2.53 -11.87
CA ILE A 289 -13.54 1.55 -12.05
C ILE A 289 -13.96 1.06 -10.67
N LEU A 290 -15.23 1.25 -10.32
CA LEU A 290 -15.80 0.76 -9.06
C LEU A 290 -16.37 -0.64 -9.28
N GLY A 291 -15.81 -1.65 -8.62
CA GLY A 291 -16.27 -3.03 -8.62
C GLY A 291 -16.77 -3.42 -7.23
N TYR A 292 -17.87 -2.81 -6.78
CA TYR A 292 -18.48 -3.03 -5.47
C TYR A 292 -19.49 -4.18 -5.50
N ASP A 293 -19.85 -4.69 -4.33
CA ASP A 293 -20.79 -5.81 -4.21
C ASP A 293 -22.13 -5.49 -4.90
N GLY A 294 -22.73 -6.46 -5.55
CA GLY A 294 -24.01 -6.35 -6.28
C GLY A 294 -25.24 -6.33 -5.38
N ASP A 295 -25.06 -6.22 -4.06
CA ASP A 295 -26.16 -6.05 -3.10
C ASP A 295 -26.59 -4.59 -2.96
N LYS A 296 -27.66 -4.34 -2.20
CA LYS A 296 -28.19 -3.00 -2.00
C LYS A 296 -27.16 -2.05 -1.34
N ALA A 297 -26.37 -2.56 -0.39
CA ALA A 297 -25.40 -1.75 0.35
C ALA A 297 -24.20 -1.37 -0.55
N GLY A 298 -23.70 -2.34 -1.32
CA GLY A 298 -22.62 -2.10 -2.29
C GLY A 298 -23.04 -1.14 -3.40
N MET A 299 -24.28 -1.26 -3.92
CA MET A 299 -24.82 -0.31 -4.91
C MET A 299 -24.94 1.11 -4.35
N GLU A 300 -25.40 1.28 -3.11
CA GLU A 300 -25.45 2.59 -2.45
C GLU A 300 -24.03 3.16 -2.20
N ALA A 301 -23.07 2.30 -1.85
CA ALA A 301 -21.67 2.70 -1.67
C ALA A 301 -21.04 3.11 -3.01
N ALA A 302 -21.26 2.35 -4.08
CA ALA A 302 -20.81 2.67 -5.43
C ALA A 302 -21.39 4.01 -5.93
N TYR A 303 -22.68 4.26 -5.70
CA TYR A 303 -23.31 5.53 -6.05
C TYR A 303 -22.66 6.73 -5.31
N LYS A 304 -22.43 6.62 -4.00
CA LYS A 304 -21.75 7.68 -3.23
C LYS A 304 -20.31 7.90 -3.70
N ALA A 305 -19.60 6.80 -3.97
CA ALA A 305 -18.23 6.86 -4.48
C ALA A 305 -18.17 7.52 -5.87
N SER A 306 -19.11 7.20 -6.78
CA SER A 306 -19.16 7.79 -8.12
C SER A 306 -19.40 9.30 -8.08
N ILE A 307 -20.27 9.79 -7.18
CA ILE A 307 -20.47 11.23 -6.96
C ILE A 307 -19.17 11.91 -6.50
N LEU A 308 -18.49 11.32 -5.50
CA LEU A 308 -17.23 11.85 -4.99
C LEU A 308 -16.16 11.92 -6.09
N LEU A 309 -16.06 10.88 -6.93
CA LEU A 309 -15.10 10.84 -8.04
C LEU A 309 -15.44 11.88 -9.11
N ALA A 310 -16.71 11.99 -9.50
CA ALA A 310 -17.17 13.01 -10.46
C ALA A 310 -16.91 14.44 -9.98
N GLN A 311 -17.12 14.73 -8.69
CA GLN A 311 -16.82 16.03 -8.08
C GLN A 311 -15.32 16.37 -8.07
N ASN A 312 -14.46 15.39 -8.29
CA ASN A 312 -13.00 15.56 -8.33
C ASN A 312 -12.42 15.29 -9.73
N ASP A 313 -13.25 15.36 -10.78
CA ASP A 313 -12.88 15.25 -12.20
C ASP A 313 -12.29 13.89 -12.61
N PHE A 314 -12.61 12.79 -11.89
CA PHE A 314 -12.23 11.47 -12.31
C PHE A 314 -13.12 10.94 -13.44
N VAL A 315 -12.47 10.30 -14.40
CA VAL A 315 -13.13 9.52 -15.45
C VAL A 315 -13.16 8.05 -15.01
N GLY A 316 -14.21 7.33 -15.34
CA GLY A 316 -14.33 5.90 -15.02
C GLY A 316 -15.75 5.39 -15.12
N GLY A 317 -16.02 4.31 -14.40
CA GLY A 317 -17.32 3.64 -14.43
C GLY A 317 -17.58 2.78 -13.20
N VAL A 318 -18.77 2.17 -13.19
CA VAL A 318 -19.21 1.22 -12.16
C VAL A 318 -19.52 -0.10 -12.83
N VAL A 319 -18.95 -1.19 -12.34
CA VAL A 319 -19.34 -2.55 -12.71
C VAL A 319 -20.49 -2.97 -11.81
N ILE A 320 -21.57 -3.44 -12.39
CA ILE A 320 -22.76 -3.90 -11.67
C ILE A 320 -22.77 -5.42 -11.67
N PHE A 321 -22.47 -6.01 -10.52
CA PHE A 321 -22.57 -7.45 -10.33
C PHE A 321 -24.02 -7.86 -10.10
N GLN A 322 -24.41 -9.00 -10.71
CA GLN A 322 -25.79 -9.50 -10.63
C GLN A 322 -26.00 -10.34 -9.35
N ASN A 323 -27.24 -10.44 -8.90
CA ASN A 323 -27.67 -11.36 -7.84
C ASN A 323 -26.94 -11.22 -6.49
N GLY A 324 -26.41 -10.03 -6.17
CA GLY A 324 -25.69 -9.78 -4.93
C GLY A 324 -24.30 -10.42 -4.89
N GLN A 325 -23.76 -10.83 -6.04
CA GLN A 325 -22.40 -11.35 -6.15
C GLN A 325 -21.35 -10.24 -6.00
N ASP A 326 -20.13 -10.65 -5.72
CA ASP A 326 -18.96 -9.78 -5.63
C ASP A 326 -17.90 -10.15 -6.70
N PRO A 327 -16.84 -9.36 -6.90
CA PRO A 327 -15.78 -9.69 -7.85
C PRO A 327 -15.13 -11.06 -7.60
N ALA A 328 -14.97 -11.44 -6.33
CA ALA A 328 -14.37 -12.72 -5.97
C ALA A 328 -15.24 -13.91 -6.37
N ASP A 329 -16.56 -13.76 -6.33
CA ASP A 329 -17.50 -14.79 -6.79
C ASP A 329 -17.33 -15.05 -8.30
N TYR A 330 -17.24 -13.99 -9.12
CA TYR A 330 -17.01 -14.11 -10.56
C TYR A 330 -15.70 -14.82 -10.90
N VAL A 331 -14.63 -14.47 -10.20
CA VAL A 331 -13.34 -15.16 -10.40
C VAL A 331 -13.42 -16.63 -9.98
N LYS A 332 -14.05 -16.92 -8.85
CA LYS A 332 -14.22 -18.28 -8.31
C LYS A 332 -15.06 -19.16 -9.24
N GLU A 333 -16.06 -18.59 -9.88
CA GLU A 333 -16.93 -19.28 -10.86
C GLU A 333 -16.29 -19.42 -12.25
N GLY A 334 -15.07 -18.91 -12.46
CA GLY A 334 -14.38 -18.95 -13.75
C GLY A 334 -14.92 -17.94 -14.78
N ARG A 335 -15.71 -16.96 -14.36
CA ARG A 335 -16.35 -15.94 -15.20
C ARG A 335 -15.46 -14.72 -15.42
N VAL A 336 -14.15 -14.95 -15.51
CA VAL A 336 -13.13 -13.88 -15.63
C VAL A 336 -13.30 -13.07 -16.92
N ASP A 337 -13.80 -13.71 -18.00
CA ASP A 337 -14.02 -13.01 -19.27
C ASP A 337 -15.17 -11.98 -19.22
N GLU A 338 -16.08 -12.12 -18.26
CA GLU A 338 -17.15 -11.13 -18.03
C GLU A 338 -16.64 -9.89 -17.27
N LEU A 339 -15.45 -9.96 -16.70
CA LEU A 339 -14.79 -8.84 -16.00
C LEU A 339 -13.90 -7.99 -16.93
N LYS A 340 -13.63 -8.47 -18.15
CA LYS A 340 -12.83 -7.75 -19.17
C LYS A 340 -13.69 -6.75 -19.94
#